data_a318bc3caeb53ed73b860d6fb823e796
#
_entry.id   a318bc3caeb53ed73b860d6fb823e796
#
_cell.length_a   1.000
_cell.length_b   1.000
_cell.length_c   1.000
_cell.angle_alpha   90.00
_cell.angle_beta   90.00
_cell.angle_gamma   90.00
#
_symmetry.space_group_name_H-M   'P 1'
#
loop_
_entity.id
_entity.type
_entity.pdbx_description
1 polymer ?
#
loop_
_entity_poly.entity_id
_entity_poly.type
_entity_poly.pdbx_seq_one_letter_code
_entity_poly.pdbx_strand_id
1 'polypeptide(L)'
;MENQNKKKLNVPNLSILGTDNSNLFNPQNNETTDTQLPYELSNHQGFSNVFQKGRLTFGLIAPFKGYPNTPIPDITDLGDTAQLAEKLGFSALWIRDVPFYDPHFGDVGQGLDPMVTMGYLAAKTNKIAIGTAGLIAPLREPIHIAKAAVSANVLTNNRFILGLSSGDRPVEYPAFKKNFGDRAERFRESWDMISQLADRNNIFPKFKGKAYGRLDGSIDFIPKMNEESRLPMIAIGRARQDFDWLANTADAWIWHGVNPNDTEKIVKVIAEKNKDNTWHPFGYANFVELLEDPNAPAELYNNIYLRGGSKALAEYWQSQKEKGLAHVTINLKPTKRPVEETLQDLAENVLEKVND
;
A
#
# COMPACT_ATOMS: atom_id res chain seq x y z
N MET A 1 -24.97 -11.28 41.51
CA MET A 1 -25.25 -10.26 40.47
C MET A 1 -23.90 -9.67 40.06
N GLU A 2 -23.26 -10.33 39.14
CA GLU A 2 -21.94 -9.93 38.61
C GLU A 2 -22.14 -9.00 37.41
N ASN A 3 -21.71 -7.76 37.62
CA ASN A 3 -21.70 -6.75 36.58
C ASN A 3 -20.40 -6.89 35.78
N GLN A 4 -20.45 -7.61 34.67
CA GLN A 4 -19.31 -7.69 33.74
C GLN A 4 -19.20 -6.36 32.96
N ASN A 5 -18.27 -5.53 33.38
CA ASN A 5 -17.80 -4.36 32.63
C ASN A 5 -17.06 -4.85 31.39
N LYS A 6 -17.76 -5.00 30.24
CA LYS A 6 -17.16 -5.13 28.95
C LYS A 6 -16.48 -3.78 28.59
N LYS A 7 -15.18 -3.69 28.79
CA LYS A 7 -14.37 -2.59 28.21
C LYS A 7 -14.58 -2.58 26.69
N LYS A 8 -15.28 -1.56 26.21
CA LYS A 8 -15.33 -1.29 24.76
C LYS A 8 -13.90 -1.05 24.26
N LEU A 9 -13.42 -1.93 23.41
CA LEU A 9 -12.21 -1.71 22.63
C LEU A 9 -12.42 -0.42 21.81
N ASN A 10 -11.49 0.53 21.94
CA ASN A 10 -11.48 1.75 21.17
C ASN A 10 -11.01 1.43 19.73
N VAL A 11 -11.91 0.83 18.95
CA VAL A 11 -11.68 0.66 17.51
C VAL A 11 -11.90 2.03 16.88
N PRO A 12 -10.99 2.53 16.03
CA PRO A 12 -11.22 3.77 15.31
C PRO A 12 -12.56 3.74 14.60
N ASN A 13 -13.35 4.81 14.71
CA ASN A 13 -14.68 4.87 14.11
C ASN A 13 -14.55 4.95 12.59
N LEU A 14 -14.54 3.79 11.93
CA LEU A 14 -14.36 3.61 10.48
C LEU A 14 -15.69 3.62 9.70
N SER A 15 -16.77 4.13 10.29
CA SER A 15 -18.11 4.15 9.71
C SER A 15 -18.27 5.03 8.44
N ILE A 16 -17.20 5.66 7.95
CA ILE A 16 -17.24 6.53 6.76
C ILE A 16 -16.82 5.80 5.46
N LEU A 17 -16.33 4.57 5.57
CA LEU A 17 -15.98 3.76 4.40
C LEU A 17 -17.22 3.04 3.90
N GLY A 18 -17.94 3.62 2.93
CA GLY A 18 -19.08 3.00 2.26
C GLY A 18 -18.67 1.68 1.59
N THR A 19 -18.85 0.57 2.30
CA THR A 19 -18.61 -0.80 1.83
C THR A 19 -19.91 -1.44 1.38
N ASP A 20 -20.61 -0.85 0.42
CA ASP A 20 -21.68 -1.58 -0.28
C ASP A 20 -21.06 -2.31 -1.48
N ASN A 21 -20.63 -3.55 -1.24
CA ASN A 21 -19.98 -4.41 -2.24
C ASN A 21 -20.96 -5.40 -2.90
N SER A 22 -22.27 -5.32 -2.62
CA SER A 22 -23.23 -6.36 -2.99
C SER A 22 -23.48 -6.51 -4.50
N ASN A 23 -23.09 -5.54 -5.33
CA ASN A 23 -23.43 -5.52 -6.76
C ASN A 23 -22.22 -5.63 -7.72
N LEU A 24 -21.04 -6.08 -7.25
CA LEU A 24 -19.81 -5.97 -8.06
C LEU A 24 -19.41 -7.23 -8.85
N PHE A 25 -20.12 -8.37 -8.67
CA PHE A 25 -19.60 -9.65 -9.16
C PHE A 25 -20.62 -10.42 -10.01
N ASN A 26 -20.34 -10.53 -11.31
CA ASN A 26 -20.97 -11.50 -12.20
C ASN A 26 -19.87 -12.21 -13.01
N PRO A 27 -19.39 -13.40 -12.61
CA PRO A 27 -18.26 -14.07 -13.25
C PRO A 27 -18.67 -14.87 -14.48
N GLN A 28 -17.95 -14.69 -15.58
CA GLN A 28 -17.92 -15.63 -16.69
C GLN A 28 -16.67 -16.50 -16.59
N ASN A 29 -16.81 -17.81 -16.78
CA ASN A 29 -15.73 -18.79 -16.70
C ASN A 29 -14.71 -18.64 -17.84
N ASN A 30 -13.44 -18.32 -17.49
CA ASN A 30 -12.30 -18.48 -18.38
C ASN A 30 -11.11 -19.07 -17.63
N GLU A 31 -10.40 -20.01 -18.28
CA GLU A 31 -9.19 -20.64 -17.78
C GLU A 31 -8.07 -19.61 -17.58
N THR A 32 -7.41 -19.65 -16.42
CA THR A 32 -6.31 -18.74 -16.08
C THR A 32 -5.05 -19.13 -16.83
N THR A 33 -4.62 -18.33 -17.79
CA THR A 33 -3.28 -18.43 -18.39
C THR A 33 -2.20 -18.09 -17.35
N ASP A 34 -1.08 -18.84 -17.39
CA ASP A 34 0.07 -18.63 -16.48
C ASP A 34 0.86 -17.37 -16.87
N THR A 35 0.32 -16.20 -16.49
CA THR A 35 0.85 -14.88 -16.86
C THR A 35 1.92 -14.41 -15.87
N GLN A 36 2.96 -13.74 -16.36
CA GLN A 36 4.08 -13.19 -15.59
C GLN A 36 3.96 -11.67 -15.44
N LEU A 37 4.76 -11.08 -14.57
CA LEU A 37 4.92 -9.61 -14.50
C LEU A 37 5.41 -9.06 -15.85
N PRO A 38 5.01 -7.82 -16.22
CA PRO A 38 5.65 -7.10 -17.33
C PRO A 38 7.17 -7.03 -17.13
N TYR A 39 7.93 -7.10 -18.25
CA TYR A 39 9.39 -7.15 -18.24
C TYR A 39 10.02 -6.01 -17.41
N GLU A 40 9.57 -4.78 -17.59
CA GLU A 40 10.12 -3.62 -16.88
C GLU A 40 9.84 -3.64 -15.36
N LEU A 41 8.75 -4.28 -14.94
CA LEU A 41 8.43 -4.47 -13.52
C LEU A 41 9.17 -5.65 -12.91
N SER A 42 9.42 -6.71 -13.69
CA SER A 42 10.23 -7.85 -13.24
C SER A 42 11.69 -7.45 -13.00
N ASN A 43 12.19 -6.46 -13.74
CA ASN A 43 13.53 -5.87 -13.57
C ASN A 43 13.60 -4.77 -12.52
N HIS A 44 12.47 -4.34 -11.98
CA HIS A 44 12.44 -3.37 -10.90
C HIS A 44 12.61 -4.08 -9.56
N GLN A 45 13.78 -3.92 -8.92
CA GLN A 45 14.16 -4.67 -7.71
C GLN A 45 13.09 -4.61 -6.60
N GLY A 46 12.59 -3.42 -6.26
CA GLY A 46 11.59 -3.28 -5.20
C GLY A 46 10.26 -3.95 -5.56
N PHE A 47 9.79 -3.79 -6.80
CA PHE A 47 8.51 -4.33 -7.23
C PHE A 47 8.53 -5.86 -7.30
N SER A 48 9.57 -6.44 -7.92
CA SER A 48 9.73 -7.89 -8.03
C SER A 48 10.00 -8.57 -6.68
N ASN A 49 10.59 -7.88 -5.71
CA ASN A 49 10.73 -8.38 -4.34
C ASN A 49 9.41 -8.39 -3.57
N VAL A 50 8.53 -7.41 -3.83
CA VAL A 50 7.23 -7.31 -3.16
C VAL A 50 6.20 -8.24 -3.80
N PHE A 51 6.15 -8.28 -5.13
CA PHE A 51 5.14 -9.03 -5.86
C PHE A 51 5.77 -10.24 -6.57
N GLN A 52 5.67 -11.40 -5.91
CA GLN A 52 6.19 -12.68 -6.38
C GLN A 52 5.03 -13.64 -6.63
N LYS A 53 4.81 -14.04 -7.88
CA LYS A 53 3.71 -14.94 -8.22
C LYS A 53 3.81 -16.27 -7.45
N GLY A 54 2.70 -16.68 -6.84
CA GLY A 54 2.64 -17.89 -6.03
C GLY A 54 3.23 -17.79 -4.62
N ARG A 55 3.76 -16.63 -4.24
CA ARG A 55 4.22 -16.34 -2.88
C ARG A 55 3.40 -15.23 -2.25
N LEU A 56 3.24 -15.27 -0.94
CA LEU A 56 2.69 -14.17 -0.15
C LEU A 56 3.82 -13.44 0.55
N THR A 57 3.98 -12.16 0.26
CA THR A 57 5.00 -11.32 0.88
C THR A 57 4.40 -10.37 1.91
N PHE A 58 5.24 -9.86 2.81
CA PHE A 58 4.80 -9.02 3.91
C PHE A 58 5.59 -7.72 3.96
N GLY A 59 4.87 -6.60 4.12
CA GLY A 59 5.46 -5.29 4.35
C GLY A 59 4.90 -4.66 5.62
N LEU A 60 5.62 -3.67 6.15
CA LEU A 60 5.25 -2.95 7.37
C LEU A 60 4.85 -1.51 7.03
N ILE A 61 3.79 -1.01 7.67
CA ILE A 61 3.43 0.42 7.64
C ILE A 61 4.19 1.14 8.75
N ALA A 62 4.85 2.25 8.40
CA ALA A 62 5.50 3.12 9.40
C ALA A 62 4.50 3.55 10.50
N PRO A 63 4.92 3.55 11.77
CA PRO A 63 6.30 3.55 12.28
C PRO A 63 6.91 2.16 12.52
N PHE A 64 6.35 1.08 11.97
CA PHE A 64 6.80 -0.32 12.04
C PHE A 64 6.67 -0.97 13.42
N LYS A 65 6.08 -0.31 14.38
CA LYS A 65 5.87 -0.77 15.77
C LYS A 65 4.48 -0.45 16.28
N GLY A 66 4.12 -1.02 17.44
CA GLY A 66 2.87 -0.73 18.13
C GLY A 66 2.87 0.64 18.84
N TYR A 67 1.70 1.30 18.83
CA TYR A 67 1.41 2.53 19.59
C TYR A 67 -0.07 2.59 19.98
N PRO A 68 -0.59 1.55 20.71
CA PRO A 68 -2.03 1.37 20.90
C PRO A 68 -2.69 2.44 21.77
N ASN A 69 -1.91 3.15 22.59
CA ASN A 69 -2.41 4.09 23.59
C ASN A 69 -2.38 5.57 23.15
N THR A 70 -1.91 5.85 21.93
CA THR A 70 -1.79 7.20 21.40
C THR A 70 -2.13 7.26 19.91
N PRO A 71 -2.73 8.36 19.41
CA PRO A 71 -2.88 8.55 17.97
C PRO A 71 -1.57 8.97 17.28
N ILE A 72 -0.60 9.50 18.03
CA ILE A 72 0.67 10.02 17.52
C ILE A 72 1.79 9.10 18.00
N PRO A 73 2.48 8.38 17.10
CA PRO A 73 3.55 7.46 17.48
C PRO A 73 4.84 8.18 17.84
N ASP A 74 5.65 7.56 18.70
CA ASP A 74 7.07 7.86 18.80
C ASP A 74 7.81 7.22 17.61
N ILE A 75 8.67 8.00 16.95
CA ILE A 75 9.38 7.61 15.73
C ILE A 75 10.91 7.71 15.87
N THR A 76 11.42 7.85 17.09
CA THR A 76 12.86 8.05 17.36
C THR A 76 13.72 6.88 16.86
N ASP A 77 13.20 5.65 16.89
CA ASP A 77 13.83 4.40 16.44
C ASP A 77 13.46 3.97 15.01
N LEU A 78 12.83 4.85 14.24
CA LEU A 78 12.29 4.51 12.91
C LEU A 78 13.33 3.87 11.97
N GLY A 79 14.56 4.40 11.95
CA GLY A 79 15.64 3.89 11.11
C GLY A 79 16.15 2.52 11.55
N ASP A 80 16.30 2.31 12.84
CA ASP A 80 16.81 1.05 13.40
C ASP A 80 15.77 -0.07 13.25
N THR A 81 14.48 0.27 13.43
CA THR A 81 13.37 -0.67 13.18
C THR A 81 13.27 -1.03 11.69
N ALA A 82 13.53 -0.08 10.78
CA ALA A 82 13.57 -0.35 9.34
C ALA A 82 14.70 -1.33 8.97
N GLN A 83 15.89 -1.15 9.56
CA GLN A 83 17.02 -2.07 9.35
C GLN A 83 16.73 -3.46 9.92
N LEU A 84 16.09 -3.53 11.08
CA LEU A 84 15.65 -4.81 11.64
C LEU A 84 14.64 -5.51 10.73
N ALA A 85 13.65 -4.80 10.22
CA ALA A 85 12.67 -5.34 9.27
C ALA A 85 13.34 -5.89 8.00
N GLU A 86 14.31 -5.15 7.44
CA GLU A 86 15.09 -5.62 6.30
C GLU A 86 15.85 -6.91 6.63
N LYS A 87 16.53 -6.96 7.77
CA LYS A 87 17.29 -8.13 8.23
C LYS A 87 16.41 -9.36 8.43
N LEU A 88 15.18 -9.17 8.88
CA LEU A 88 14.21 -10.23 9.15
C LEU A 88 13.42 -10.67 7.91
N GLY A 89 13.66 -10.10 6.73
CA GLY A 89 13.09 -10.57 5.49
C GLY A 89 11.73 -9.98 5.13
N PHE A 90 11.30 -8.89 5.77
CA PHE A 90 10.16 -8.13 5.26
C PHE A 90 10.45 -7.58 3.87
N SER A 91 9.47 -7.62 2.98
CA SER A 91 9.65 -7.25 1.57
C SER A 91 9.55 -5.75 1.31
N ALA A 92 8.79 -5.02 2.14
CA ALA A 92 8.54 -3.58 1.95
C ALA A 92 8.35 -2.80 3.24
N LEU A 93 8.71 -1.51 3.18
CA LEU A 93 8.38 -0.48 4.14
C LEU A 93 7.39 0.50 3.48
N TRP A 94 6.20 0.65 4.06
CA TRP A 94 5.14 1.47 3.53
C TRP A 94 4.94 2.74 4.36
N ILE A 95 4.84 3.89 3.70
CA ILE A 95 4.74 5.20 4.34
C ILE A 95 3.40 5.83 3.96
N ARG A 96 2.60 6.21 4.96
CA ARG A 96 1.31 6.86 4.76
C ARG A 96 1.48 8.38 4.57
N ASP A 97 0.57 8.98 3.81
CA ASP A 97 0.46 10.44 3.65
C ASP A 97 -0.68 10.95 4.54
N VAL A 98 -0.31 11.55 5.67
CA VAL A 98 -1.27 12.07 6.66
C VAL A 98 -0.86 13.50 7.02
N PRO A 99 -1.33 14.52 6.27
CA PRO A 99 -0.88 15.90 6.47
C PRO A 99 -1.34 16.51 7.79
N PHE A 100 -2.49 16.05 8.35
CA PHE A 100 -3.06 16.61 9.55
C PHE A 100 -3.53 15.54 10.54
N TYR A 101 -3.54 15.89 11.83
CA TYR A 101 -4.23 15.10 12.83
C TYR A 101 -5.72 15.45 12.84
N ASP A 102 -6.55 14.46 12.58
CA ASP A 102 -7.99 14.52 12.77
C ASP A 102 -8.37 13.62 13.96
N PRO A 103 -8.83 14.20 15.09
CA PRO A 103 -9.20 13.40 16.27
C PRO A 103 -10.35 12.42 16.01
N HIS A 104 -11.21 12.68 15.01
CA HIS A 104 -12.27 11.76 14.60
C HIS A 104 -11.75 10.55 13.83
N PHE A 105 -10.59 10.67 13.20
CA PHE A 105 -9.92 9.57 12.51
C PHE A 105 -9.03 8.72 13.44
N GLY A 106 -8.59 9.30 14.55
CA GLY A 106 -7.92 8.61 15.66
C GLY A 106 -6.51 8.11 15.41
N ASP A 107 -5.89 8.44 14.26
CA ASP A 107 -4.54 8.00 13.92
C ASP A 107 -3.86 8.92 12.90
N VAL A 108 -2.59 9.27 13.16
CA VAL A 108 -1.75 10.08 12.24
C VAL A 108 -0.63 9.25 11.58
N GLY A 109 -0.54 7.94 11.86
CA GLY A 109 0.57 7.14 11.34
C GLY A 109 1.92 7.63 11.85
N GLN A 110 2.96 7.71 10.97
CA GLN A 110 4.29 8.18 11.34
C GLN A 110 4.37 9.71 11.53
N GLY A 111 3.40 10.48 11.08
CA GLY A 111 3.31 11.95 11.32
C GLY A 111 4.31 12.81 10.56
N LEU A 112 5.14 12.24 9.69
CA LEU A 112 6.12 12.94 8.85
C LEU A 112 5.71 12.99 7.39
N ASP A 113 6.26 13.92 6.61
CA ASP A 113 6.07 13.90 5.15
C ASP A 113 6.62 12.59 4.55
N PRO A 114 5.84 11.91 3.71
CA PRO A 114 6.21 10.58 3.20
C PRO A 114 7.47 10.59 2.34
N MET A 115 7.72 11.64 1.54
CA MET A 115 8.88 11.67 0.65
C MET A 115 10.16 12.01 1.41
N VAL A 116 10.08 12.83 2.47
CA VAL A 116 11.20 13.09 3.40
C VAL A 116 11.53 11.81 4.17
N THR A 117 10.52 11.12 4.69
CA THR A 117 10.67 9.84 5.39
C THR A 117 11.27 8.77 4.48
N MET A 118 10.81 8.69 3.23
CA MET A 118 11.36 7.80 2.21
C MET A 118 12.88 8.02 2.02
N GLY A 119 13.31 9.28 1.86
CA GLY A 119 14.73 9.60 1.71
C GLY A 119 15.57 9.17 2.92
N TYR A 120 15.04 9.35 4.12
CA TYR A 120 15.68 8.89 5.36
C TYR A 120 15.81 7.36 5.40
N LEU A 121 14.73 6.64 5.11
CA LEU A 121 14.73 5.17 5.10
C LEU A 121 15.60 4.59 3.98
N ALA A 122 15.65 5.25 2.83
CA ALA A 122 16.52 4.89 1.71
C ALA A 122 18.01 4.90 2.11
N ALA A 123 18.41 5.88 2.93
CA ALA A 123 19.78 5.96 3.45
C ALA A 123 20.09 4.95 4.56
N LYS A 124 19.07 4.38 5.20
CA LYS A 124 19.21 3.41 6.29
C LYS A 124 19.14 1.95 5.83
N THR A 125 18.60 1.67 4.63
CA THR A 125 18.34 0.32 4.12
C THR A 125 18.98 0.09 2.76
N ASN A 126 19.18 -1.19 2.37
CA ASN A 126 19.91 -1.54 1.14
C ASN A 126 19.13 -2.43 0.18
N LYS A 127 18.17 -3.24 0.65
CA LYS A 127 17.49 -4.28 -0.13
C LYS A 127 15.97 -4.18 -0.10
N ILE A 128 15.40 -3.83 1.06
CA ILE A 128 13.95 -3.76 1.26
C ILE A 128 13.33 -2.70 0.35
N ALA A 129 12.18 -3.01 -0.24
CA ALA A 129 11.43 -2.01 -0.99
C ALA A 129 10.92 -0.90 -0.06
N ILE A 130 10.84 0.32 -0.57
CA ILE A 130 10.23 1.44 0.13
C ILE A 130 9.10 1.97 -0.75
N GLY A 131 7.90 2.10 -0.19
CA GLY A 131 6.76 2.57 -0.94
C GLY A 131 5.88 3.54 -0.17
N THR A 132 5.05 4.26 -0.88
CA THR A 132 4.00 5.08 -0.28
C THR A 132 2.67 4.31 -0.27
N ALA A 133 1.89 4.44 0.85
CA ALA A 133 0.63 3.70 1.02
C ALA A 133 -0.51 4.58 1.57
N GLY A 134 -0.90 5.61 0.76
CA GLY A 134 -0.41 6.14 -0.52
C GLY A 134 -0.39 7.64 -0.46
N LEU A 135 0.41 8.26 -1.34
CA LEU A 135 0.35 9.70 -1.51
C LEU A 135 -1.04 10.14 -1.96
N ILE A 136 -1.56 11.18 -1.33
CA ILE A 136 -2.87 11.74 -1.70
C ILE A 136 -2.69 12.62 -2.93
N ALA A 137 -2.72 12.00 -4.12
CA ALA A 137 -2.42 12.67 -5.38
C ALA A 137 -3.26 13.95 -5.63
N PRO A 138 -4.58 13.98 -5.33
CA PRO A 138 -5.39 15.19 -5.52
C PRO A 138 -4.96 16.39 -4.68
N LEU A 139 -4.26 16.20 -3.57
CA LEU A 139 -3.81 17.29 -2.69
C LEU A 139 -2.43 17.85 -3.07
N ARG A 140 -1.71 17.20 -3.98
CA ARG A 140 -0.32 17.54 -4.38
C ARG A 140 -0.26 17.92 -5.86
N GLU A 141 0.82 18.61 -6.26
CA GLU A 141 1.10 18.88 -7.67
C GLU A 141 1.77 17.66 -8.32
N PRO A 142 1.22 17.09 -9.41
CA PRO A 142 1.71 15.85 -10.02
C PRO A 142 3.14 15.94 -10.54
N ILE A 143 3.60 17.12 -10.99
CA ILE A 143 4.99 17.33 -11.39
C ILE A 143 5.95 17.12 -10.22
N HIS A 144 5.59 17.61 -9.03
CA HIS A 144 6.40 17.40 -7.82
C HIS A 144 6.37 15.94 -7.38
N ILE A 145 5.21 15.26 -7.48
CA ILE A 145 5.14 13.82 -7.20
C ILE A 145 6.06 13.04 -8.16
N ALA A 146 5.96 13.28 -9.46
CA ALA A 146 6.81 12.62 -10.47
C ALA A 146 8.29 12.86 -10.19
N LYS A 147 8.68 14.13 -9.93
CA LYS A 147 10.08 14.49 -9.64
C LYS A 147 10.60 13.75 -8.41
N ALA A 148 9.85 13.76 -7.31
CA ALA A 148 10.22 13.10 -6.08
C ALA A 148 10.29 11.57 -6.28
N ALA A 149 9.31 10.97 -6.96
CA ALA A 149 9.24 9.53 -7.19
C ALA A 149 10.39 9.00 -8.06
N VAL A 150 10.69 9.66 -9.20
CA VAL A 150 11.83 9.27 -10.05
C VAL A 150 13.15 9.47 -9.32
N SER A 151 13.30 10.58 -8.58
CA SER A 151 14.51 10.80 -7.76
C SER A 151 14.66 9.73 -6.68
N ALA A 152 13.56 9.38 -6.00
CA ALA A 152 13.53 8.31 -5.01
C ALA A 152 13.97 6.96 -5.61
N ASN A 153 13.45 6.65 -6.80
CA ASN A 153 13.77 5.40 -7.47
C ASN A 153 15.25 5.33 -7.87
N VAL A 154 15.82 6.42 -8.39
CA VAL A 154 17.25 6.51 -8.70
C VAL A 154 18.11 6.37 -7.45
N LEU A 155 17.79 7.10 -6.37
CA LEU A 155 18.55 7.09 -5.12
C LEU A 155 18.46 5.75 -4.36
N THR A 156 17.38 5.00 -4.56
CA THR A 156 17.19 3.68 -3.94
C THR A 156 17.67 2.53 -4.82
N ASN A 157 18.20 2.81 -6.01
CA ASN A 157 18.56 1.80 -7.00
C ASN A 157 17.39 0.85 -7.33
N ASN A 158 16.29 1.42 -7.84
CA ASN A 158 15.08 0.70 -8.23
C ASN A 158 14.37 -0.07 -7.08
N ARG A 159 14.37 0.49 -5.86
CA ARG A 159 13.62 -0.06 -4.72
C ARG A 159 12.35 0.72 -4.36
N PHE A 160 12.11 1.87 -4.99
CA PHE A 160 10.98 2.73 -4.65
C PHE A 160 9.72 2.34 -5.44
N ILE A 161 8.58 2.22 -4.76
CA ILE A 161 7.27 1.96 -5.34
C ILE A 161 6.34 3.15 -5.03
N LEU A 162 5.80 3.79 -6.08
CA LEU A 162 4.89 4.90 -5.91
C LEU A 162 3.45 4.40 -5.73
N GLY A 163 2.98 4.39 -4.48
CA GLY A 163 1.58 4.12 -4.16
C GLY A 163 0.78 5.43 -4.08
N LEU A 164 -0.29 5.52 -4.83
CA LEU A 164 -1.16 6.69 -4.94
C LEU A 164 -2.57 6.42 -4.44
N SER A 165 -3.15 7.39 -3.73
CA SER A 165 -4.53 7.35 -3.26
C SER A 165 -5.28 8.64 -3.63
N SER A 166 -6.62 8.57 -3.59
CA SER A 166 -7.45 9.75 -3.80
C SER A 166 -7.77 10.51 -2.50
N GLY A 167 -7.29 10.04 -1.34
CA GLY A 167 -7.65 10.57 -0.03
C GLY A 167 -9.08 10.24 0.40
N ASP A 168 -9.27 10.07 1.70
CA ASP A 168 -10.52 9.65 2.35
C ASP A 168 -11.00 10.62 3.45
N ARG A 169 -10.27 11.71 3.70
CA ARG A 169 -10.57 12.70 4.73
C ARG A 169 -11.08 14.02 4.11
N PRO A 170 -12.42 14.24 4.03
CA PRO A 170 -12.98 15.43 3.42
C PRO A 170 -12.50 16.73 4.09
N VAL A 171 -12.24 16.70 5.39
CA VAL A 171 -11.82 17.84 6.21
C VAL A 171 -10.47 18.43 5.81
N GLU A 172 -9.60 17.64 5.17
CA GLU A 172 -8.28 18.10 4.71
C GLU A 172 -8.34 18.95 3.43
N TYR A 173 -9.28 18.67 2.53
CA TYR A 173 -9.34 19.28 1.20
C TYR A 173 -9.45 20.80 1.17
N PRO A 174 -10.27 21.45 2.04
CA PRO A 174 -10.36 22.90 2.09
C PRO A 174 -9.03 23.60 2.44
N ALA A 175 -8.19 22.97 3.29
CA ALA A 175 -6.87 23.51 3.64
C ALA A 175 -5.94 23.64 2.42
N PHE A 176 -6.10 22.77 1.41
CA PHE A 176 -5.38 22.78 0.14
C PHE A 176 -6.12 23.56 -0.97
N LYS A 177 -7.24 24.21 -0.66
CA LYS A 177 -8.14 24.87 -1.66
C LYS A 177 -8.59 23.88 -2.76
N LYS A 178 -8.82 22.65 -2.41
CA LYS A 178 -9.30 21.59 -3.30
C LYS A 178 -10.71 21.16 -2.91
N ASN A 179 -11.45 20.59 -3.86
CA ASN A 179 -12.79 20.05 -3.63
C ASN A 179 -12.70 18.52 -3.46
N PHE A 180 -13.27 18.00 -2.38
CA PHE A 180 -13.34 16.56 -2.15
C PHE A 180 -14.20 15.83 -3.20
N GLY A 181 -15.17 16.51 -3.79
CA GLY A 181 -16.08 15.93 -4.79
C GLY A 181 -15.40 15.55 -6.10
N ASP A 182 -14.39 16.32 -6.54
CA ASP A 182 -13.69 16.11 -7.81
C ASP A 182 -12.41 15.24 -7.69
N ARG A 183 -12.15 14.66 -6.50
CA ARG A 183 -10.91 13.92 -6.23
C ARG A 183 -10.68 12.71 -7.15
N ALA A 184 -11.73 12.07 -7.65
CA ALA A 184 -11.62 10.94 -8.56
C ALA A 184 -11.03 11.36 -9.92
N GLU A 185 -11.52 12.48 -10.47
CA GLU A 185 -11.03 13.04 -11.74
C GLU A 185 -9.61 13.59 -11.59
N ARG A 186 -9.34 14.33 -10.48
CA ARG A 186 -8.00 14.84 -10.15
C ARG A 186 -6.99 13.71 -9.97
N PHE A 187 -7.40 12.60 -9.33
CA PHE A 187 -6.54 11.44 -9.17
C PHE A 187 -6.13 10.86 -10.53
N ARG A 188 -7.09 10.66 -11.42
CA ARG A 188 -6.84 10.11 -12.77
C ARG A 188 -5.94 11.04 -13.58
N GLU A 189 -6.20 12.32 -13.59
CA GLU A 189 -5.38 13.31 -14.31
C GLU A 189 -3.95 13.41 -13.72
N SER A 190 -3.83 13.35 -12.38
CA SER A 190 -2.52 13.30 -11.72
C SER A 190 -1.75 12.04 -12.07
N TRP A 191 -2.41 10.88 -12.08
CA TRP A 191 -1.81 9.61 -12.49
C TRP A 191 -1.27 9.68 -13.93
N ASP A 192 -2.09 10.14 -14.85
CA ASP A 192 -1.72 10.25 -16.28
C ASP A 192 -0.51 11.19 -16.47
N MET A 193 -0.49 12.33 -15.77
CA MET A 193 0.64 13.27 -15.83
C MET A 193 1.92 12.67 -15.25
N ILE A 194 1.83 12.01 -14.09
CA ILE A 194 2.97 11.36 -13.43
C ILE A 194 3.53 10.26 -14.32
N SER A 195 2.67 9.41 -14.88
CA SER A 195 3.06 8.32 -15.78
C SER A 195 3.80 8.85 -17.00
N GLN A 196 3.27 9.89 -17.66
CA GLN A 196 3.92 10.50 -18.83
C GLN A 196 5.27 11.14 -18.51
N LEU A 197 5.42 11.79 -17.36
CA LEU A 197 6.67 12.40 -16.91
C LEU A 197 7.73 11.36 -16.54
N ALA A 198 7.31 10.27 -15.89
CA ALA A 198 8.19 9.18 -15.49
C ALA A 198 8.61 8.27 -16.66
N ASP A 199 7.87 8.28 -17.76
CA ASP A 199 8.22 7.49 -18.95
C ASP A 199 9.51 8.02 -19.58
N ARG A 200 10.54 7.18 -19.63
CA ARG A 200 11.85 7.51 -20.21
C ARG A 200 11.80 7.80 -21.71
N ASN A 201 10.85 7.18 -22.41
CA ASN A 201 10.68 7.33 -23.86
C ASN A 201 9.91 8.61 -24.23
N ASN A 202 9.18 9.19 -23.27
CA ASN A 202 8.45 10.43 -23.46
C ASN A 202 9.35 11.64 -23.21
N ILE A 203 10.17 11.98 -24.22
CA ILE A 203 11.03 13.15 -24.19
C ILE A 203 10.25 14.40 -24.63
N PHE A 204 10.51 15.54 -24.00
CA PHE A 204 9.78 16.79 -24.22
C PHE A 204 8.25 16.58 -24.18
N PRO A 205 7.70 16.12 -23.03
CA PRO A 205 6.32 15.65 -22.93
C PRO A 205 5.31 16.77 -23.23
N LYS A 206 4.17 16.38 -23.81
CA LYS A 206 3.02 17.26 -24.03
C LYS A 206 1.86 16.77 -23.18
N PHE A 207 1.31 17.65 -22.37
CA PHE A 207 0.17 17.37 -21.50
C PHE A 207 -0.73 18.60 -21.41
N LYS A 208 -2.05 18.38 -21.39
CA LYS A 208 -3.04 19.44 -21.18
C LYS A 208 -4.09 18.95 -20.18
N GLY A 209 -3.95 19.38 -18.94
CA GLY A 209 -4.88 19.05 -17.88
C GLY A 209 -6.10 19.98 -17.82
N LYS A 210 -7.11 19.52 -17.09
CA LYS A 210 -8.24 20.35 -16.66
C LYS A 210 -7.99 20.94 -15.27
N ALA A 211 -7.44 20.12 -14.37
CA ALA A 211 -7.18 20.47 -12.97
C ALA A 211 -5.73 20.89 -12.71
N TYR A 212 -4.82 20.41 -13.55
CA TYR A 212 -3.39 20.69 -13.48
C TYR A 212 -2.93 21.43 -14.73
N GLY A 213 -1.70 21.91 -14.74
CA GLY A 213 -1.14 22.72 -15.81
C GLY A 213 -0.99 22.02 -17.16
N ARG A 214 -0.22 22.61 -18.05
CA ARG A 214 0.08 22.05 -19.38
C ARG A 214 1.57 22.02 -19.63
N LEU A 215 2.00 21.04 -20.43
CA LEU A 215 3.31 20.96 -21.06
C LEU A 215 3.11 21.03 -22.58
N ASP A 216 3.92 21.82 -23.26
CA ASP A 216 3.82 22.04 -24.71
C ASP A 216 4.92 21.38 -25.53
N GLY A 217 5.82 20.65 -24.88
CA GLY A 217 6.95 19.99 -25.50
C GLY A 217 8.20 20.87 -25.64
N SER A 218 8.24 22.04 -24.98
CA SER A 218 9.41 22.94 -25.00
C SER A 218 10.45 22.64 -23.92
N ILE A 219 10.05 21.90 -22.89
CA ILE A 219 10.90 21.51 -21.75
C ILE A 219 10.83 20.01 -21.52
N ASP A 220 11.92 19.42 -21.04
CA ASP A 220 11.95 17.99 -20.71
C ASP A 220 12.02 17.74 -19.20
N PHE A 221 11.57 16.57 -18.82
CA PHE A 221 11.57 16.11 -17.41
C PHE A 221 12.81 15.26 -17.15
N ILE A 222 13.58 15.62 -16.12
CA ILE A 222 14.80 14.92 -15.68
C ILE A 222 14.77 14.69 -14.16
N PRO A 223 15.42 13.63 -13.62
CA PRO A 223 16.08 12.56 -14.37
C PRO A 223 15.07 11.68 -15.09
N LYS A 224 15.53 10.83 -16.00
CA LYS A 224 14.74 9.73 -16.59
C LYS A 224 15.01 8.43 -15.84
N MET A 225 14.09 7.48 -15.95
CA MET A 225 14.30 6.11 -15.47
C MET A 225 15.39 5.42 -16.29
N ASN A 226 16.00 4.35 -15.73
CA ASN A 226 16.95 3.53 -16.48
C ASN A 226 16.27 2.75 -17.62
N GLU A 227 17.08 2.09 -18.48
CA GLU A 227 16.56 1.44 -19.69
C GLU A 227 15.81 0.13 -19.42
N GLU A 228 16.06 -0.53 -18.28
CA GLU A 228 15.56 -1.86 -18.00
C GLU A 228 14.28 -1.89 -17.16
N SER A 229 14.00 -0.80 -16.46
CA SER A 229 12.84 -0.72 -15.54
C SER A 229 12.05 0.58 -15.74
N ARG A 230 10.83 0.60 -15.25
CA ARG A 230 10.00 1.80 -15.15
C ARG A 230 9.58 2.05 -13.70
N LEU A 231 9.12 3.26 -13.39
CA LEU A 231 8.58 3.59 -12.09
C LEU A 231 7.31 2.77 -11.84
N PRO A 232 7.30 1.87 -10.83
CA PRO A 232 6.08 1.18 -10.47
C PRO A 232 5.09 2.14 -9.83
N MET A 233 3.85 2.16 -10.35
CA MET A 233 2.75 2.97 -9.85
C MET A 233 1.61 2.06 -9.40
N ILE A 234 1.31 2.03 -8.11
CA ILE A 234 0.27 1.18 -7.55
C ILE A 234 -0.90 1.97 -7.00
N ALA A 235 -2.11 1.41 -7.12
CA ALA A 235 -3.30 2.01 -6.51
C ALA A 235 -3.41 1.59 -5.04
N ILE A 236 -3.62 2.58 -4.15
CA ILE A 236 -3.88 2.35 -2.73
C ILE A 236 -5.35 2.66 -2.43
N GLY A 237 -6.05 1.66 -1.87
CA GLY A 237 -7.50 1.68 -1.85
C GLY A 237 -8.07 1.63 -3.27
N ARG A 238 -9.36 1.88 -3.45
CA ARG A 238 -9.95 1.95 -4.80
C ARG A 238 -9.62 3.24 -5.54
N ALA A 239 -9.06 4.24 -4.88
CA ALA A 239 -8.77 5.56 -5.45
C ALA A 239 -9.95 6.17 -6.24
N ARG A 240 -11.20 5.74 -5.95
CA ARG A 240 -12.45 6.10 -6.64
C ARG A 240 -12.49 5.67 -8.11
N GLN A 241 -11.69 4.68 -8.49
CA GLN A 241 -11.65 4.12 -9.83
C GLN A 241 -12.43 2.79 -9.90
N ASP A 242 -12.81 2.38 -11.11
CA ASP A 242 -13.44 1.09 -11.39
C ASP A 242 -12.39 -0.03 -11.56
N PHE A 243 -12.86 -1.27 -11.64
CA PHE A 243 -11.99 -2.43 -11.82
C PHE A 243 -11.28 -2.46 -13.18
N ASP A 244 -11.92 -1.92 -14.23
CA ASP A 244 -11.28 -1.84 -15.56
C ASP A 244 -10.07 -0.92 -15.53
N TRP A 245 -10.20 0.23 -14.87
CA TRP A 245 -9.08 1.15 -14.69
C TRP A 245 -7.98 0.53 -13.83
N LEU A 246 -8.34 -0.07 -12.69
CA LEU A 246 -7.37 -0.71 -11.80
C LEU A 246 -6.58 -1.81 -12.50
N ALA A 247 -7.25 -2.68 -13.27
CA ALA A 247 -6.63 -3.79 -13.96
C ALA A 247 -5.73 -3.40 -15.16
N ASN A 248 -5.98 -2.24 -15.78
CA ASN A 248 -5.29 -1.86 -17.03
C ASN A 248 -4.38 -0.64 -16.87
N THR A 249 -4.36 0.01 -15.71
CA THR A 249 -3.59 1.25 -15.51
C THR A 249 -2.64 1.17 -14.33
N ALA A 250 -3.05 0.58 -13.21
CA ALA A 250 -2.18 0.39 -12.06
C ALA A 250 -1.31 -0.87 -12.23
N ASP A 251 -0.09 -0.85 -11.72
CA ASP A 251 0.82 -1.99 -11.78
C ASP A 251 0.51 -3.08 -10.75
N ALA A 252 -0.09 -2.67 -9.66
CA ALA A 252 -0.64 -3.51 -8.60
C ALA A 252 -1.71 -2.73 -7.84
N TRP A 253 -2.46 -3.45 -7.04
CA TRP A 253 -3.49 -2.85 -6.21
C TRP A 253 -3.38 -3.35 -4.77
N ILE A 254 -3.28 -2.42 -3.80
CA ILE A 254 -3.35 -2.71 -2.36
C ILE A 254 -4.58 -2.04 -1.79
N TRP A 255 -5.46 -2.85 -1.18
CA TRP A 255 -6.71 -2.35 -0.61
C TRP A 255 -6.80 -2.67 0.89
N HIS A 256 -7.62 -1.96 1.63
CA HIS A 256 -7.94 -2.18 3.05
C HIS A 256 -9.42 -2.50 3.23
N GLY A 257 -9.78 -3.16 4.33
CA GLY A 257 -11.17 -3.52 4.62
C GLY A 257 -11.74 -4.59 3.68
N VAL A 258 -10.88 -5.44 3.13
CA VAL A 258 -11.28 -6.54 2.25
C VAL A 258 -11.85 -7.68 3.07
N ASN A 259 -13.05 -8.14 2.71
CA ASN A 259 -13.56 -9.39 3.24
C ASN A 259 -12.70 -10.55 2.71
N PRO A 260 -12.08 -11.38 3.57
CA PRO A 260 -11.19 -12.46 3.15
C PRO A 260 -11.87 -13.53 2.26
N ASN A 261 -13.21 -13.60 2.29
CA ASN A 261 -13.97 -14.46 1.39
C ASN A 261 -14.08 -13.90 -0.04
N ASP A 262 -13.82 -12.61 -0.23
CA ASP A 262 -13.87 -11.98 -1.54
C ASP A 262 -12.51 -11.91 -2.24
N THR A 263 -11.41 -12.29 -1.58
CA THR A 263 -10.05 -12.23 -2.13
C THR A 263 -9.95 -12.93 -3.48
N GLU A 264 -10.40 -14.16 -3.57
CA GLU A 264 -10.37 -14.94 -4.82
C GLU A 264 -11.18 -14.30 -5.95
N LYS A 265 -12.35 -13.77 -5.63
CA LYS A 265 -13.22 -13.07 -6.60
C LYS A 265 -12.54 -11.79 -7.11
N ILE A 266 -11.91 -11.02 -6.23
CA ILE A 266 -11.18 -9.80 -6.59
C ILE A 266 -10.03 -10.14 -7.54
N VAL A 267 -9.22 -11.15 -7.21
CA VAL A 267 -8.09 -11.59 -8.04
C VAL A 267 -8.57 -12.04 -9.41
N LYS A 268 -9.65 -12.84 -9.49
CA LYS A 268 -10.25 -13.28 -10.75
C LYS A 268 -10.76 -12.12 -11.60
N VAL A 269 -11.50 -11.18 -11.01
CA VAL A 269 -12.05 -10.02 -11.73
C VAL A 269 -10.93 -9.15 -12.30
N ILE A 270 -9.84 -8.93 -11.55
CA ILE A 270 -8.70 -8.19 -12.05
C ILE A 270 -8.04 -8.93 -13.22
N ALA A 271 -7.83 -10.25 -13.11
CA ALA A 271 -7.25 -11.04 -14.18
C ALA A 271 -8.11 -11.05 -15.46
N GLU A 272 -9.44 -11.19 -15.34
CA GLU A 272 -10.38 -11.14 -16.45
C GLU A 272 -10.42 -9.79 -17.17
N LYS A 273 -10.23 -8.70 -16.43
CA LYS A 273 -10.27 -7.34 -16.97
C LYS A 273 -8.92 -6.85 -17.50
N ASN A 274 -7.82 -7.50 -17.15
CA ASN A 274 -6.48 -7.15 -17.63
C ASN A 274 -6.33 -7.55 -19.10
N LYS A 275 -6.15 -6.55 -19.97
CA LYS A 275 -6.07 -6.72 -21.43
C LYS A 275 -4.71 -7.20 -21.92
N ASP A 276 -3.68 -7.00 -21.12
CA ASP A 276 -2.29 -7.29 -21.50
C ASP A 276 -1.88 -8.74 -21.21
N ASN A 277 -2.79 -9.56 -20.65
CA ASN A 277 -2.50 -10.92 -20.23
C ASN A 277 -1.26 -11.06 -19.33
N THR A 278 -0.94 -10.03 -18.57
CA THR A 278 0.12 -10.05 -17.58
C THR A 278 -0.46 -10.33 -16.19
N TRP A 279 0.36 -10.81 -15.27
CA TRP A 279 -0.07 -10.96 -13.89
C TRP A 279 -0.20 -9.59 -13.22
N HIS A 280 -1.37 -9.29 -12.68
CA HIS A 280 -1.65 -8.07 -11.94
C HIS A 280 -1.78 -8.39 -10.44
N PRO A 281 -0.76 -8.07 -9.61
CA PRO A 281 -0.76 -8.44 -8.20
C PRO A 281 -1.82 -7.68 -7.39
N PHE A 282 -2.44 -8.42 -6.46
CA PHE A 282 -3.36 -7.86 -5.49
C PHE A 282 -2.84 -8.08 -4.07
N GLY A 283 -2.89 -7.03 -3.25
CA GLY A 283 -2.55 -7.06 -1.83
C GLY A 283 -3.61 -6.38 -0.98
N TYR A 284 -3.52 -6.56 0.33
CA TYR A 284 -4.34 -5.79 1.26
C TYR A 284 -3.57 -5.31 2.50
N ALA A 285 -4.18 -4.38 3.24
CA ALA A 285 -3.65 -3.85 4.48
C ALA A 285 -4.57 -4.17 5.66
N ASN A 286 -3.97 -4.58 6.78
CA ASN A 286 -4.66 -4.76 8.06
C ASN A 286 -3.92 -4.05 9.19
N PHE A 287 -4.68 -3.55 10.16
CA PHE A 287 -4.17 -3.33 11.51
C PHE A 287 -4.04 -4.70 12.18
N VAL A 288 -2.86 -4.99 12.73
CA VAL A 288 -2.54 -6.30 13.31
C VAL A 288 -2.19 -6.15 14.80
N GLU A 289 -2.93 -6.85 15.66
CA GLU A 289 -2.54 -7.05 17.07
C GLU A 289 -1.95 -8.44 17.22
N LEU A 290 -0.62 -8.53 17.29
CA LEU A 290 0.06 -9.78 17.57
C LEU A 290 0.02 -10.08 19.08
N LEU A 291 -0.58 -11.21 19.44
CA LEU A 291 -0.73 -11.66 20.82
C LEU A 291 0.51 -12.44 21.29
N GLU A 292 0.69 -12.53 22.61
CA GLU A 292 1.79 -13.28 23.23
C GLU A 292 1.64 -14.80 23.06
N ASP A 293 0.41 -15.33 23.18
CA ASP A 293 0.13 -16.74 22.91
C ASP A 293 0.15 -17.02 21.40
N PRO A 294 1.13 -17.76 20.88
CA PRO A 294 1.24 -18.03 19.45
C PRO A 294 0.06 -18.82 18.88
N ASN A 295 -0.70 -19.53 19.73
CA ASN A 295 -1.85 -20.34 19.32
C ASN A 295 -3.20 -19.60 19.53
N ALA A 296 -3.19 -18.35 20.01
CA ALA A 296 -4.41 -17.57 20.14
C ALA A 296 -5.12 -17.44 18.80
N PRO A 297 -6.44 -17.71 18.69
CA PRO A 297 -7.15 -17.75 17.42
C PRO A 297 -7.08 -16.43 16.66
N ALA A 298 -7.04 -16.52 15.34
CA ALA A 298 -7.10 -15.35 14.47
C ALA A 298 -8.54 -14.84 14.38
N GLU A 299 -8.75 -13.58 14.71
CA GLU A 299 -10.05 -12.90 14.70
C GLU A 299 -9.97 -11.62 13.86
N LEU A 300 -10.86 -11.49 12.87
CA LEU A 300 -10.94 -10.32 12.00
C LEU A 300 -12.18 -9.49 12.33
N TYR A 301 -11.97 -8.22 12.68
CA TYR A 301 -13.04 -7.27 12.97
C TYR A 301 -13.15 -6.22 11.86
N ASN A 302 -14.37 -6.00 11.38
CA ASN A 302 -14.69 -5.02 10.34
C ASN A 302 -13.80 -5.12 9.08
N ASN A 303 -13.31 -6.32 8.77
CA ASN A 303 -12.42 -6.61 7.65
C ASN A 303 -11.08 -5.82 7.64
N ILE A 304 -10.70 -5.19 8.75
CA ILE A 304 -9.50 -4.34 8.79
C ILE A 304 -8.60 -4.59 10.01
N TYR A 305 -9.18 -4.98 11.12
CA TYR A 305 -8.45 -5.24 12.36
C TYR A 305 -8.35 -6.74 12.58
N LEU A 306 -7.14 -7.27 12.42
CA LEU A 306 -6.80 -8.68 12.60
C LEU A 306 -6.03 -8.86 13.89
N ARG A 307 -6.48 -9.78 14.74
CA ARG A 307 -5.88 -10.09 16.03
C ARG A 307 -5.63 -11.59 16.13
N GLY A 308 -4.48 -12.00 16.65
CA GLY A 308 -4.19 -13.42 16.84
C GLY A 308 -2.77 -13.70 17.27
N GLY A 309 -2.46 -14.93 17.58
CA GLY A 309 -1.11 -15.45 17.77
C GLY A 309 -0.42 -15.70 16.42
N SER A 310 0.91 -15.73 16.41
CA SER A 310 1.70 -15.86 15.18
C SER A 310 1.35 -17.08 14.34
N LYS A 311 1.12 -18.25 14.96
CA LYS A 311 0.75 -19.48 14.25
C LYS A 311 -0.64 -19.39 13.61
N ALA A 312 -1.63 -18.88 14.35
CA ALA A 312 -2.98 -18.72 13.84
C ALA A 312 -3.03 -17.67 12.70
N LEU A 313 -2.22 -16.60 12.80
CA LEU A 313 -2.06 -15.62 11.72
C LEU A 313 -1.39 -16.22 10.48
N ALA A 314 -0.40 -17.10 10.64
CA ALA A 314 0.23 -17.80 9.54
C ALA A 314 -0.78 -18.68 8.77
N GLU A 315 -1.59 -19.48 9.47
CA GLU A 315 -2.67 -20.30 8.88
C GLU A 315 -3.70 -19.42 8.16
N TYR A 316 -4.11 -18.31 8.79
CA TYR A 316 -5.02 -17.36 8.18
C TYR A 316 -4.47 -16.79 6.86
N TRP A 317 -3.22 -16.32 6.84
CA TRP A 317 -2.63 -15.74 5.65
C TRP A 317 -2.26 -16.79 4.60
N GLN A 318 -1.93 -18.01 4.99
CA GLN A 318 -1.78 -19.13 4.06
C GLN A 318 -3.07 -19.38 3.28
N SER A 319 -4.22 -19.37 3.96
CA SER A 319 -5.53 -19.47 3.29
C SER A 319 -5.81 -18.32 2.31
N GLN A 320 -5.27 -17.14 2.56
CA GLN A 320 -5.40 -16.00 1.65
C GLN A 320 -4.44 -16.08 0.45
N LYS A 321 -3.23 -16.59 0.66
CA LYS A 321 -2.28 -16.92 -0.42
C LYS A 321 -2.91 -17.89 -1.43
N GLU A 322 -3.58 -18.94 -0.95
CA GLU A 322 -4.29 -19.92 -1.79
C GLU A 322 -5.40 -19.28 -2.65
N LYS A 323 -5.98 -18.17 -2.21
CA LYS A 323 -6.93 -17.35 -2.96
C LYS A 323 -6.28 -16.35 -3.93
N GLY A 324 -4.94 -16.36 -4.04
CA GLY A 324 -4.19 -15.50 -4.95
C GLY A 324 -3.74 -14.16 -4.37
N LEU A 325 -3.85 -13.95 -3.04
CA LEU A 325 -3.27 -12.77 -2.40
C LEU A 325 -1.75 -12.77 -2.55
N ALA A 326 -1.17 -11.65 -3.02
CA ALA A 326 0.26 -11.52 -3.29
C ALA A 326 1.03 -10.76 -2.20
N HIS A 327 0.38 -9.85 -1.49
CA HIS A 327 1.04 -9.00 -0.50
C HIS A 327 0.14 -8.63 0.67
N VAL A 328 0.69 -8.65 1.87
CA VAL A 328 0.04 -8.13 3.08
C VAL A 328 0.84 -6.95 3.62
N THR A 329 0.15 -5.83 3.81
CA THR A 329 0.71 -4.63 4.43
C THR A 329 0.24 -4.57 5.88
N ILE A 330 1.15 -4.77 6.82
CA ILE A 330 0.89 -4.86 8.26
C ILE A 330 1.03 -3.50 8.93
N ASN A 331 -0.01 -3.04 9.61
CA ASN A 331 0.05 -1.90 10.54
C ASN A 331 0.01 -2.41 11.98
N LEU A 332 1.12 -2.32 12.67
CA LEU A 332 1.30 -2.83 14.03
C LEU A 332 0.73 -1.92 15.13
N LYS A 333 0.06 -0.81 14.79
CA LYS A 333 -0.48 0.14 15.79
C LYS A 333 -1.12 -0.53 17.01
N PRO A 334 -2.02 -1.53 16.87
CA PRO A 334 -2.68 -2.14 18.03
C PRO A 334 -1.81 -3.11 18.84
N THR A 335 -0.68 -3.54 18.31
CA THR A 335 0.24 -4.47 19.02
C THR A 335 0.87 -3.80 20.23
N LYS A 336 0.90 -4.53 21.37
CA LYS A 336 1.43 -4.04 22.65
C LYS A 336 2.82 -4.57 22.97
N ARG A 337 3.24 -5.61 22.27
CA ARG A 337 4.54 -6.27 22.47
C ARG A 337 5.69 -5.36 22.00
N PRO A 338 6.91 -5.51 22.59
CA PRO A 338 8.12 -4.85 22.10
C PRO A 338 8.34 -5.09 20.60
N VAL A 339 8.89 -4.10 19.92
CA VAL A 339 9.00 -4.15 18.46
C VAL A 339 9.94 -5.26 17.98
N GLU A 340 11.08 -5.46 18.66
CA GLU A 340 12.05 -6.50 18.32
C GLU A 340 11.44 -7.90 18.41
N GLU A 341 10.73 -8.19 19.51
CA GLU A 341 10.04 -9.46 19.72
C GLU A 341 8.91 -9.66 18.70
N THR A 342 8.16 -8.59 18.41
CA THR A 342 7.06 -8.63 17.45
C THR A 342 7.56 -8.95 16.05
N LEU A 343 8.60 -8.26 15.58
CA LEU A 343 9.14 -8.47 14.24
C LEU A 343 9.82 -9.83 14.11
N GLN A 344 10.53 -10.29 15.17
CA GLN A 344 11.16 -11.60 15.19
C GLN A 344 10.12 -12.73 15.11
N ASP A 345 9.06 -12.66 15.94
CA ASP A 345 7.97 -13.64 15.96
C ASP A 345 7.24 -13.71 14.60
N LEU A 346 6.96 -12.54 14.00
CA LEU A 346 6.37 -12.49 12.65
C LEU A 346 7.30 -13.11 11.59
N ALA A 347 8.60 -12.84 11.66
CA ALA A 347 9.55 -13.39 10.70
C ALA A 347 9.61 -14.93 10.78
N GLU A 348 9.83 -15.48 11.98
CA GLU A 348 10.03 -16.91 12.20
C GLU A 348 8.75 -17.73 12.03
N ASN A 349 7.63 -17.22 12.51
CA ASN A 349 6.38 -17.98 12.59
C ASN A 349 5.34 -17.62 11.53
N VAL A 350 5.53 -16.53 10.79
CA VAL A 350 4.60 -16.12 9.72
C VAL A 350 5.31 -16.08 8.38
N LEU A 351 6.34 -15.22 8.19
CA LEU A 351 6.95 -14.99 6.87
C LEU A 351 7.55 -16.28 6.29
N GLU A 352 8.26 -17.06 7.12
CA GLU A 352 8.84 -18.34 6.71
C GLU A 352 7.74 -19.39 6.45
N LYS A 353 6.76 -19.52 7.36
CA LYS A 353 5.77 -20.60 7.33
C LYS A 353 4.72 -20.46 6.23
N VAL A 354 4.29 -19.25 5.91
CA VAL A 354 3.26 -19.02 4.88
C VAL A 354 3.74 -19.44 3.48
N ASN A 355 5.05 -19.52 3.25
CA ASN A 355 5.62 -19.82 1.94
C ASN A 355 6.29 -21.22 1.86
N ASP A 356 6.32 -21.96 2.97
CA ASP A 356 6.69 -23.36 3.00
C ASP A 356 5.54 -24.23 2.42
#